data_e9e6eb8b3111c964b716b8b7ef3eee46
#
_entry.id   e9e6eb8b3111c964b716b8b7ef3eee46
#
_cell.length_a   1.000
_cell.length_b   1.000
_cell.length_c   1.000
_cell.angle_alpha   90.00
_cell.angle_beta   90.00
_cell.angle_gamma   90.00
#
_symmetry.space_group_name_H-M   'P 1'
#
loop_
_entity.id
_entity.type
_entity.pdbx_description
1 polymer ?
#
loop_
_entity_poly.entity_id
_entity_poly.type
_entity_poly.pdbx_seq_one_letter_code
_entity_poly.pdbx_strand_id
1 'polypeptide(L)'
;MLCPVSSEMVLDMCCGMGNFFNHLPNPHNAYGFDIDGKAVSVARYLYPEAHIEKCDIRQYYPEQRFDVIIGNPPFNLKFDYKLSQEYYMDKAYDVLNPAGILMVIVPCSFMQSGFWEKTRIAGINGRFSFVGQTKLGPSAFAAVGVHDFNTKIMVFLRKSGHIKMQAYNAEEFITADELKKRIGEARAMKHRLRFDLMRETNRINKEELELFEYKLAKYMYELKAHAKLNKHIDKAEA
;
A
#
# COMPACT_ATOMS: atom_id res chain seq x y z
N MET A 1 -11.09 3.04 15.34
CA MET A 1 -10.50 4.35 15.01
C MET A 1 -10.07 4.45 13.57
N LEU A 2 -9.38 3.47 13.02
CA LEU A 2 -8.70 3.50 11.72
C LEU A 2 -9.33 2.51 10.75
N CYS A 3 -10.66 2.35 10.79
CA CYS A 3 -11.34 1.34 9.99
C CYS A 3 -11.10 1.56 8.50
N PRO A 4 -10.51 0.60 7.79
CA PRO A 4 -10.53 0.54 6.34
C PRO A 4 -11.97 0.56 5.83
N VAL A 5 -12.17 0.98 4.59
CA VAL A 5 -13.47 0.83 3.94
C VAL A 5 -13.59 -0.57 3.34
N SER A 6 -14.81 -1.07 3.15
CA SER A 6 -15.07 -2.45 2.73
C SER A 6 -14.44 -2.85 1.38
N SER A 7 -14.16 -1.87 0.52
CA SER A 7 -13.51 -2.09 -0.77
C SER A 7 -11.97 -2.09 -0.72
N GLU A 8 -11.37 -1.73 0.41
CA GLU A 8 -9.90 -1.70 0.55
C GLU A 8 -9.35 -3.08 0.84
N MET A 9 -8.28 -3.45 0.13
CA MET A 9 -7.46 -4.62 0.45
C MET A 9 -6.50 -4.25 1.58
N VAL A 10 -6.58 -5.00 2.68
CA VAL A 10 -5.83 -4.73 3.91
C VAL A 10 -4.83 -5.84 4.16
N LEU A 11 -3.58 -5.48 4.48
CA LEU A 11 -2.54 -6.43 4.84
C LEU A 11 -2.03 -6.16 6.26
N ASP A 12 -1.88 -7.23 7.05
CA ASP A 12 -1.13 -7.26 8.31
C ASP A 12 0.11 -8.15 8.15
N MET A 13 1.30 -7.54 8.14
CA MET A 13 2.56 -8.24 7.86
C MET A 13 3.21 -8.92 9.07
N CYS A 14 2.61 -8.89 10.23
CA CYS A 14 3.00 -9.60 11.45
C CYS A 14 1.72 -9.84 12.24
N CYS A 15 0.78 -10.59 11.64
CA CYS A 15 -0.60 -10.63 12.09
C CYS A 15 -0.80 -11.39 13.42
N GLY A 16 0.17 -12.20 13.84
CA GLY A 16 -0.01 -13.04 15.02
C GLY A 16 -1.28 -13.88 14.92
N MET A 17 -2.13 -13.79 15.93
CA MET A 17 -3.44 -14.45 15.95
C MET A 17 -4.55 -13.68 15.22
N GLY A 18 -4.23 -12.60 14.52
CA GLY A 18 -5.18 -11.86 13.69
C GLY A 18 -6.01 -10.81 14.43
N ASN A 19 -5.53 -10.24 15.51
CA ASN A 19 -6.30 -9.31 16.36
C ASN A 19 -6.85 -8.09 15.61
N PHE A 20 -6.20 -7.63 14.54
CA PHE A 20 -6.72 -6.53 13.73
C PHE A 20 -7.87 -6.95 12.81
N PHE A 21 -7.97 -8.22 12.44
CA PHE A 21 -9.00 -8.70 11.50
C PHE A 21 -10.42 -8.61 12.06
N ASN A 22 -10.57 -8.69 13.38
CA ASN A 22 -11.86 -8.54 14.06
C ASN A 22 -12.57 -7.20 13.78
N HIS A 23 -11.84 -6.20 13.31
CA HIS A 23 -12.34 -4.85 13.08
C HIS A 23 -12.39 -4.46 11.60
N LEU A 24 -12.12 -5.40 10.70
CA LEU A 24 -12.15 -5.13 9.27
C LEU A 24 -13.58 -5.30 8.74
N PRO A 25 -14.04 -4.36 7.91
CA PRO A 25 -15.42 -4.37 7.41
C PRO A 25 -15.70 -5.46 6.36
N ASN A 26 -14.65 -6.01 5.74
CA ASN A 26 -14.74 -7.09 4.77
C ASN A 26 -13.59 -8.08 5.00
N PRO A 27 -13.86 -9.24 5.61
CA PRO A 27 -12.82 -10.23 5.88
C PRO A 27 -12.24 -10.86 4.61
N HIS A 28 -12.97 -10.92 3.49
CA HIS A 28 -12.43 -11.43 2.22
C HIS A 28 -11.34 -10.53 1.61
N ASN A 29 -11.27 -9.28 2.04
CA ASN A 29 -10.20 -8.34 1.65
C ASN A 29 -9.08 -8.24 2.70
N ALA A 30 -9.12 -9.11 3.72
CA ALA A 30 -8.12 -9.18 4.78
C ALA A 30 -7.02 -10.18 4.42
N TYR A 31 -5.79 -9.72 4.44
CA TYR A 31 -4.60 -10.52 4.19
C TYR A 31 -3.66 -10.40 5.38
N GLY A 32 -2.99 -11.48 5.71
CA GLY A 32 -2.00 -11.44 6.77
C GLY A 32 -1.01 -12.59 6.73
N PHE A 33 0.13 -12.35 7.31
CA PHE A 33 1.10 -13.41 7.52
C PHE A 33 1.88 -13.19 8.82
N ASP A 34 2.37 -14.29 9.34
CA ASP A 34 3.27 -14.30 10.48
C ASP A 34 4.29 -15.45 10.34
N ILE A 35 5.44 -15.30 10.97
CA ILE A 35 6.47 -16.35 11.01
C ILE A 35 6.08 -17.47 12.00
N ASP A 36 5.27 -17.16 13.02
CA ASP A 36 4.79 -18.12 14.00
C ASP A 36 3.62 -18.94 13.44
N GLY A 37 3.91 -20.18 13.06
CA GLY A 37 2.90 -21.10 12.52
C GLY A 37 1.78 -21.45 13.49
N LYS A 38 1.99 -21.37 14.83
CA LYS A 38 0.94 -21.61 15.82
C LYS A 38 -0.04 -20.44 15.84
N ALA A 39 0.48 -19.21 15.87
CA ALA A 39 -0.34 -18.01 15.78
C ALA A 39 -1.16 -17.97 14.48
N VAL A 40 -0.55 -18.30 13.34
CA VAL A 40 -1.21 -18.41 12.03
C VAL A 40 -2.34 -19.45 12.05
N SER A 41 -2.12 -20.60 12.69
CA SER A 41 -3.18 -21.63 12.81
C SER A 41 -4.39 -21.13 13.59
N VAL A 42 -4.17 -20.39 14.67
CA VAL A 42 -5.23 -19.76 15.45
C VAL A 42 -5.93 -18.68 14.63
N ALA A 43 -5.18 -17.83 13.94
CA ALA A 43 -5.74 -16.76 13.11
C ALA A 43 -6.64 -17.32 12.00
N ARG A 44 -6.21 -18.38 11.31
CA ARG A 44 -7.03 -19.07 10.29
C ARG A 44 -8.32 -19.68 10.85
N TYR A 45 -8.27 -20.19 12.06
CA TYR A 45 -9.45 -20.72 12.73
C TYR A 45 -10.45 -19.62 13.08
N LEU A 46 -9.95 -18.48 13.60
CA LEU A 46 -10.79 -17.35 14.00
C LEU A 46 -11.34 -16.54 12.82
N TYR A 47 -10.57 -16.48 11.72
CA TYR A 47 -10.90 -15.66 10.54
C TYR A 47 -10.79 -16.49 9.25
N PRO A 48 -11.69 -17.47 9.05
CA PRO A 48 -11.60 -18.42 7.94
C PRO A 48 -11.77 -17.78 6.56
N GLU A 49 -12.35 -16.59 6.49
CA GLU A 49 -12.55 -15.84 5.24
C GLU A 49 -11.35 -14.97 4.87
N ALA A 50 -10.41 -14.76 5.81
CA ALA A 50 -9.21 -13.97 5.57
C ALA A 50 -8.11 -14.82 4.92
N HIS A 51 -7.27 -14.18 4.11
CA HIS A 51 -6.12 -14.79 3.44
C HIS A 51 -4.90 -14.74 4.37
N ILE A 52 -4.71 -15.78 5.17
CA ILE A 52 -3.66 -15.82 6.19
C ILE A 52 -2.66 -16.90 5.86
N GLU A 53 -1.36 -16.57 5.86
CA GLU A 53 -0.31 -17.53 5.57
C GLU A 53 0.85 -17.48 6.58
N LYS A 54 1.57 -18.61 6.70
CA LYS A 54 2.83 -18.64 7.43
C LYS A 54 3.93 -18.18 6.48
N CYS A 55 4.51 -17.02 6.75
CA CYS A 55 5.57 -16.46 5.91
C CYS A 55 6.54 -15.60 6.74
N ASP A 56 7.80 -15.62 6.38
CA ASP A 56 8.78 -14.65 6.86
C ASP A 56 8.66 -13.37 6.04
N ILE A 57 8.60 -12.21 6.67
CA ILE A 57 8.50 -10.90 6.00
C ILE A 57 9.59 -10.70 4.93
N ARG A 58 10.76 -11.33 5.10
CA ARG A 58 11.86 -11.26 4.13
C ARG A 58 11.58 -12.02 2.84
N GLN A 59 10.68 -13.00 2.90
CA GLN A 59 10.31 -13.89 1.78
C GLN A 59 8.93 -13.56 1.20
N TYR A 60 8.24 -12.56 1.74
CA TYR A 60 6.92 -12.17 1.27
C TYR A 60 7.00 -11.27 0.04
N TYR A 61 6.57 -11.78 -1.10
CA TYR A 61 6.53 -11.08 -2.40
C TYR A 61 5.18 -11.33 -3.09
N PRO A 62 4.12 -10.62 -2.69
CA PRO A 62 2.80 -10.81 -3.26
C PRO A 62 2.73 -10.29 -4.70
N GLU A 63 1.89 -10.90 -5.51
CA GLU A 63 1.59 -10.42 -6.87
C GLU A 63 0.74 -9.15 -6.85
N GLN A 64 -0.19 -9.05 -5.86
CA GLN A 64 -1.06 -7.89 -5.68
C GLN A 64 -0.43 -6.85 -4.75
N ARG A 65 -0.95 -5.62 -4.85
CA ARG A 65 -0.66 -4.54 -3.93
C ARG A 65 -1.86 -4.24 -3.05
N PHE A 66 -1.61 -3.63 -1.90
CA PHE A 66 -2.60 -3.37 -0.87
C PHE A 66 -2.94 -1.88 -0.76
N ASP A 67 -4.17 -1.60 -0.36
CA ASP A 67 -4.64 -0.23 -0.15
C ASP A 67 -4.27 0.28 1.23
N VAL A 68 -4.26 -0.62 2.20
CA VAL A 68 -3.94 -0.32 3.60
C VAL A 68 -3.02 -1.42 4.14
N ILE A 69 -1.99 -1.01 4.84
CA ILE A 69 -1.20 -1.89 5.70
C ILE A 69 -1.42 -1.45 7.13
N ILE A 70 -1.74 -2.41 7.97
CA ILE A 70 -1.82 -2.24 9.42
C ILE A 70 -0.82 -3.19 10.06
N GLY A 71 -0.32 -2.87 11.24
CA GLY A 71 0.50 -3.85 11.94
C GLY A 71 1.12 -3.35 13.22
N ASN A 72 1.53 -4.35 14.00
CA ASN A 72 2.31 -4.19 15.21
C ASN A 72 3.60 -5.03 15.06
N PRO A 73 4.58 -4.55 14.29
CA PRO A 73 5.81 -5.31 14.05
C PRO A 73 6.56 -5.54 15.35
N PRO A 74 7.38 -6.60 15.42
CA PRO A 74 8.27 -6.80 16.56
C PRO A 74 9.20 -5.60 16.73
N PHE A 75 9.45 -5.18 17.99
CA PHE A 75 10.22 -3.97 18.25
C PHE A 75 11.70 -4.26 18.45
N ASN A 76 12.54 -3.39 17.87
CA ASN A 76 13.99 -3.35 18.11
C ASN A 76 14.75 -4.64 17.80
N LEU A 77 14.16 -5.58 17.07
CA LEU A 77 14.92 -6.69 16.48
C LEU A 77 15.81 -6.16 15.35
N LYS A 78 16.93 -6.81 15.15
CA LYS A 78 17.82 -6.48 14.05
C LYS A 78 17.68 -7.52 12.94
N PHE A 79 17.45 -7.04 11.74
CA PHE A 79 17.55 -7.80 10.51
C PHE A 79 18.77 -7.25 9.73
N ASP A 80 19.85 -7.97 9.77
CA ASP A 80 21.15 -7.53 9.27
C ASP A 80 21.58 -6.19 9.92
N TYR A 81 21.58 -5.09 9.18
CA TYR A 81 21.95 -3.75 9.64
C TYR A 81 20.74 -2.84 9.92
N LYS A 82 19.50 -3.31 9.72
CA LYS A 82 18.26 -2.54 9.93
C LYS A 82 17.50 -3.01 11.17
N LEU A 83 16.80 -2.08 11.81
CA LEU A 83 15.82 -2.44 12.82
C LEU A 83 14.56 -3.02 12.16
N SER A 84 13.87 -3.91 12.88
CA SER A 84 12.64 -4.55 12.40
C SER A 84 11.59 -3.55 11.91
N GLN A 85 11.40 -2.44 12.63
CA GLN A 85 10.46 -1.40 12.24
C GLN A 85 10.85 -0.73 10.90
N GLU A 86 12.13 -0.52 10.68
CA GLU A 86 12.66 0.06 9.44
C GLU A 86 12.47 -0.91 8.27
N TYR A 87 12.76 -2.18 8.51
CA TYR A 87 12.52 -3.24 7.52
C TYR A 87 11.03 -3.36 7.18
N TYR A 88 10.16 -3.26 8.18
CA TYR A 88 8.72 -3.25 8.00
C TYR A 88 8.26 -2.08 7.12
N MET A 89 8.81 -0.88 7.34
CA MET A 89 8.52 0.28 6.51
C MET A 89 8.95 0.09 5.05
N ASP A 90 10.14 -0.49 4.84
CA ASP A 90 10.63 -0.79 3.50
C ASP A 90 9.71 -1.76 2.77
N LYS A 91 9.37 -2.88 3.41
CA LYS A 91 8.45 -3.86 2.85
C LYS A 91 7.06 -3.26 2.59
N ALA A 92 6.56 -2.45 3.51
CA ALA A 92 5.29 -1.75 3.31
C ALA A 92 5.29 -0.85 2.07
N TYR A 93 6.39 -0.15 1.81
CA TYR A 93 6.51 0.65 0.60
C TYR A 93 6.41 -0.19 -0.68
N ASP A 94 7.06 -1.36 -0.68
CA ASP A 94 7.08 -2.24 -1.85
C ASP A 94 5.70 -2.81 -2.18
N VAL A 95 4.89 -3.13 -1.17
CA VAL A 95 3.61 -3.82 -1.37
C VAL A 95 2.37 -2.93 -1.28
N LEU A 96 2.49 -1.66 -0.87
CA LEU A 96 1.38 -0.70 -0.92
C LEU A 96 1.10 -0.22 -2.35
N ASN A 97 -0.15 0.05 -2.63
CA ASN A 97 -0.56 0.85 -3.78
C ASN A 97 -0.03 2.29 -3.69
N PRO A 98 0.18 3.00 -4.81
CA PRO A 98 0.38 4.45 -4.78
C PRO A 98 -0.71 5.13 -3.95
N ALA A 99 -0.33 6.04 -3.05
CA ALA A 99 -1.22 6.65 -2.07
C ALA A 99 -1.93 5.64 -1.13
N GLY A 100 -1.38 4.46 -0.95
CA GLY A 100 -1.81 3.51 0.07
C GLY A 100 -1.44 4.00 1.47
N ILE A 101 -2.22 3.59 2.46
CA ILE A 101 -2.09 4.02 3.85
C ILE A 101 -1.34 2.95 4.65
N LEU A 102 -0.31 3.36 5.38
CA LEU A 102 0.37 2.55 6.37
C LEU A 102 0.01 3.04 7.77
N MET A 103 -0.47 2.14 8.61
CA MET A 103 -0.74 2.38 10.02
C MET A 103 0.07 1.39 10.84
N VAL A 104 0.96 1.89 11.68
CA VAL A 104 1.89 1.04 12.41
C VAL A 104 1.95 1.44 13.87
N ILE A 105 1.93 0.42 14.75
CA ILE A 105 2.24 0.60 16.17
C ILE A 105 3.75 0.48 16.32
N VAL A 106 4.35 1.46 16.99
CA VAL A 106 5.81 1.52 17.19
C VAL A 106 6.13 2.10 18.58
N PRO A 107 7.35 1.87 19.10
CA PRO A 107 7.81 2.57 20.31
C PRO A 107 7.77 4.09 20.12
N CYS A 108 7.54 4.84 21.19
CA CYS A 108 7.51 6.31 21.13
C CYS A 108 8.82 6.93 20.62
N SER A 109 9.96 6.24 20.82
CA SER A 109 11.27 6.66 20.29
C SER A 109 11.43 6.50 18.78
N PHE A 110 10.54 5.77 18.10
CA PHE A 110 10.64 5.55 16.66
C PHE A 110 10.52 6.88 15.90
N MET A 111 11.47 7.16 15.01
CA MET A 111 11.61 8.39 14.24
C MET A 111 11.73 9.68 15.08
N GLN A 112 11.98 9.58 16.38
CA GLN A 112 12.20 10.75 17.21
C GLN A 112 13.61 11.31 16.99
N SER A 113 13.72 12.62 16.80
CA SER A 113 15.01 13.31 16.71
C SER A 113 15.84 13.06 17.97
N GLY A 114 17.14 12.74 17.81
CA GLY A 114 18.02 12.34 18.91
C GLY A 114 18.11 10.85 19.20
N PHE A 115 17.11 10.04 18.79
CA PHE A 115 17.17 8.55 18.88
C PHE A 115 17.42 7.89 17.55
N TRP A 116 17.08 8.55 16.44
CA TRP A 116 17.22 8.03 15.10
C TRP A 116 18.16 8.89 14.26
N GLU A 117 18.97 8.25 13.44
CA GLU A 117 19.83 8.92 12.49
C GLU A 117 19.00 9.73 11.47
N LYS A 118 19.44 10.96 11.20
CA LYS A 118 18.76 11.85 10.24
C LYS A 118 18.63 11.23 8.85
N THR A 119 19.61 10.44 8.42
CA THR A 119 19.61 9.73 7.13
C THR A 119 18.52 8.68 7.05
N ARG A 120 18.26 7.93 8.13
CA ARG A 120 17.18 6.93 8.20
C ARG A 120 15.80 7.60 8.17
N ILE A 121 15.63 8.67 8.95
CA ILE A 121 14.39 9.47 8.94
C ILE A 121 14.15 10.05 7.53
N ALA A 122 15.19 10.59 6.89
CA ALA A 122 15.11 11.12 5.52
C ALA A 122 14.73 10.03 4.52
N GLY A 123 15.24 8.80 4.67
CA GLY A 123 14.89 7.66 3.83
C GLY A 123 13.41 7.29 3.92
N ILE A 124 12.83 7.28 5.13
CA ILE A 124 11.39 7.07 5.34
C ILE A 124 10.59 8.22 4.72
N ASN A 125 10.97 9.46 5.03
CA ASN A 125 10.31 10.66 4.50
C ASN A 125 10.43 10.80 2.99
N GLY A 126 11.45 10.21 2.36
CA GLY A 126 11.57 10.14 0.90
C GLY A 126 10.45 9.31 0.26
N ARG A 127 10.00 8.25 0.93
CA ARG A 127 9.03 7.27 0.45
C ARG A 127 7.60 7.51 0.93
N PHE A 128 7.45 8.08 2.11
CA PHE A 128 6.18 8.30 2.76
C PHE A 128 5.94 9.76 3.09
N SER A 129 4.68 10.17 3.04
CA SER A 129 4.19 11.41 3.66
C SER A 129 3.63 11.06 5.02
N PHE A 130 4.10 11.73 6.07
CA PHE A 130 3.58 11.57 7.41
C PHE A 130 2.19 12.19 7.50
N VAL A 131 1.21 11.45 8.06
CA VAL A 131 -0.19 11.89 8.23
C VAL A 131 -0.44 12.35 9.66
N GLY A 132 0.10 11.63 10.63
CA GLY A 132 -0.03 11.98 12.04
C GLY A 132 0.36 10.82 12.95
N GLN A 133 0.44 11.13 14.24
CA GLN A 133 0.68 10.14 15.29
C GLN A 133 -0.12 10.45 16.56
N THR A 134 -0.51 9.37 17.27
CA THR A 134 -1.17 9.45 18.56
C THR A 134 -0.55 8.46 19.54
N LYS A 135 -0.45 8.84 20.81
CA LYS A 135 0.04 7.92 21.85
C LYS A 135 -1.01 6.88 22.18
N LEU A 136 -0.54 5.66 22.43
CA LEU A 136 -1.35 4.64 23.08
C LEU A 136 -1.22 4.79 24.60
N GLY A 137 -2.28 4.46 25.32
CA GLY A 137 -2.25 4.44 26.78
C GLY A 137 -1.25 3.41 27.31
N PRO A 138 -0.70 3.58 28.52
CA PRO A 138 0.29 2.68 29.12
C PRO A 138 -0.24 1.26 29.30
N SER A 139 -1.54 1.08 29.37
CA SER A 139 -2.22 -0.22 29.51
C SER A 139 -2.61 -0.86 28.15
N ALA A 140 -2.20 -0.30 27.02
CA ALA A 140 -2.62 -0.79 25.69
C ALA A 140 -2.28 -2.27 25.46
N PHE A 141 -1.23 -2.78 26.11
CA PHE A 141 -0.77 -4.17 26.01
C PHE A 141 -0.93 -4.97 27.31
N ALA A 142 -1.67 -4.44 28.29
CA ALA A 142 -1.86 -5.11 29.59
C ALA A 142 -2.50 -6.51 29.45
N ALA A 143 -3.40 -6.68 28.47
CA ALA A 143 -4.04 -7.97 28.21
C ALA A 143 -3.07 -9.07 27.75
N VAL A 144 -1.90 -8.70 27.24
CA VAL A 144 -0.83 -9.65 26.85
C VAL A 144 0.35 -9.61 27.83
N GLY A 145 0.15 -9.08 29.02
CA GLY A 145 1.14 -9.08 30.12
C GLY A 145 2.25 -8.04 29.98
N VAL A 146 2.10 -7.07 29.08
CA VAL A 146 3.08 -5.99 28.91
C VAL A 146 2.51 -4.72 29.51
N HIS A 147 3.21 -4.18 30.51
CA HIS A 147 2.84 -2.97 31.24
C HIS A 147 3.88 -1.88 30.99
N ASP A 148 3.45 -0.63 31.07
CA ASP A 148 4.30 0.57 31.02
C ASP A 148 5.16 0.72 29.75
N PHE A 149 4.72 0.12 28.65
CA PHE A 149 5.41 0.23 27.39
C PHE A 149 4.87 1.39 26.54
N ASN A 150 5.69 2.43 26.41
CA ASN A 150 5.32 3.66 25.70
C ASN A 150 5.33 3.43 24.17
N THR A 151 4.15 3.30 23.61
CA THR A 151 3.92 3.13 22.18
C THR A 151 3.06 4.23 21.58
N LYS A 152 3.13 4.34 20.28
CA LYS A 152 2.32 5.24 19.48
C LYS A 152 1.83 4.55 18.21
N ILE A 153 0.71 5.02 17.70
CA ILE A 153 0.29 4.73 16.34
C ILE A 153 0.83 5.83 15.45
N MET A 154 1.51 5.46 14.38
CA MET A 154 1.91 6.37 13.31
C MET A 154 1.18 6.01 12.03
N VAL A 155 0.78 7.03 11.30
CA VAL A 155 0.09 6.89 10.01
C VAL A 155 0.87 7.61 8.93
N PHE A 156 1.06 6.92 7.81
CA PHE A 156 1.77 7.40 6.65
C PHE A 156 0.95 7.14 5.38
N LEU A 157 1.17 7.98 4.38
CA LEU A 157 0.69 7.78 3.02
C LEU A 157 1.89 7.45 2.12
N ARG A 158 1.82 6.36 1.35
CA ARG A 158 2.85 6.06 0.35
C ARG A 158 2.88 7.17 -0.68
N LYS A 159 4.06 7.80 -0.87
CA LYS A 159 4.21 8.86 -1.85
C LYS A 159 3.94 8.34 -3.26
N SER A 160 3.23 9.15 -4.02
CA SER A 160 3.09 9.00 -5.46
C SER A 160 3.44 10.35 -6.06
N GLY A 161 4.08 10.37 -7.23
CA GLY A 161 4.51 11.62 -7.87
C GLY A 161 3.38 12.62 -8.15
N HIS A 162 2.14 12.18 -8.04
CA HIS A 162 0.93 12.94 -8.37
C HIS A 162 0.20 13.51 -7.13
N ILE A 163 0.59 13.13 -5.90
CA ILE A 163 -0.05 13.63 -4.68
C ILE A 163 0.95 14.45 -3.87
N LYS A 164 0.61 15.70 -3.62
CA LYS A 164 1.29 16.54 -2.63
C LYS A 164 0.40 16.62 -1.39
N MET A 165 0.84 15.99 -0.30
CA MET A 165 0.22 16.18 0.99
C MET A 165 0.81 17.40 1.71
N GLN A 166 0.00 18.02 2.57
CA GLN A 166 0.50 18.98 3.54
C GLN A 166 1.58 18.29 4.40
N ALA A 167 2.66 19.00 4.67
CA ALA A 167 3.68 18.53 5.62
C ALA A 167 3.16 18.71 7.04
N TYR A 168 3.10 17.63 7.81
CA TYR A 168 2.78 17.66 9.23
C TYR A 168 4.05 17.50 10.06
N ASN A 169 4.05 18.08 11.26
CA ASN A 169 5.16 17.93 12.19
C ASN A 169 5.19 16.51 12.75
N ALA A 170 6.26 15.77 12.47
CA ALA A 170 6.43 14.38 12.93
C ALA A 170 6.77 14.26 14.43
N GLU A 171 6.96 15.35 15.14
CA GLU A 171 7.18 15.36 16.60
C GLU A 171 5.89 15.66 17.38
N GLU A 172 4.86 16.15 16.68
CA GLU A 172 3.57 16.48 17.29
C GLU A 172 2.71 15.23 17.49
N PHE A 173 2.15 15.10 18.69
CA PHE A 173 1.10 14.13 18.98
C PHE A 173 -0.26 14.81 18.89
N ILE A 174 -1.15 14.18 18.15
CA ILE A 174 -2.53 14.66 17.96
C ILE A 174 -3.53 13.71 18.61
N THR A 175 -4.76 14.19 18.80
CA THR A 175 -5.84 13.34 19.31
C THR A 175 -6.23 12.28 18.30
N ALA A 176 -6.88 11.23 18.79
CA ALA A 176 -7.40 10.16 17.94
C ALA A 176 -8.40 10.67 16.89
N ASP A 177 -9.23 11.67 17.26
CA ASP A 177 -10.23 12.23 16.36
C ASP A 177 -9.58 13.08 15.25
N GLU A 178 -8.58 13.87 15.59
CA GLU A 178 -7.81 14.62 14.57
C GLU A 178 -7.06 13.67 13.64
N LEU A 179 -6.47 12.59 14.17
CA LEU A 179 -5.83 11.56 13.35
C LEU A 179 -6.83 10.91 12.40
N LYS A 180 -8.02 10.58 12.87
CA LYS A 180 -9.11 10.03 12.06
C LYS A 180 -9.51 10.97 10.92
N LYS A 181 -9.62 12.26 11.21
CA LYS A 181 -9.92 13.30 10.21
C LYS A 181 -8.85 13.35 9.12
N ARG A 182 -7.56 13.40 9.50
CA ARG A 182 -6.43 13.43 8.54
C ARG A 182 -6.35 12.16 7.68
N ILE A 183 -6.70 11.00 8.23
CA ILE A 183 -6.82 9.75 7.46
C ILE A 183 -7.96 9.85 6.43
N GLY A 184 -9.10 10.44 6.80
CA GLY A 184 -10.19 10.69 5.87
C GLY A 184 -9.78 11.60 4.70
N GLU A 185 -9.03 12.65 4.98
CA GLU A 185 -8.46 13.54 3.96
C GLU A 185 -7.48 12.80 3.03
N ALA A 186 -6.60 11.96 3.60
CA ALA A 186 -5.67 11.15 2.82
C ALA A 186 -6.41 10.16 1.89
N ARG A 187 -7.50 9.54 2.37
CA ARG A 187 -8.37 8.68 1.53
C ARG A 187 -9.04 9.46 0.40
N ALA A 188 -9.55 10.64 0.68
CA ALA A 188 -10.15 11.48 -0.34
C ALA A 188 -9.15 11.85 -1.45
N MET A 189 -7.90 12.13 -1.10
CA MET A 189 -6.83 12.36 -2.08
C MET A 189 -6.53 11.12 -2.92
N LYS A 190 -6.48 9.93 -2.30
CA LYS A 190 -6.29 8.65 -3.00
C LYS A 190 -7.40 8.40 -4.04
N HIS A 191 -8.65 8.63 -3.68
CA HIS A 191 -9.77 8.47 -4.60
C HIS A 191 -9.69 9.41 -5.80
N ARG A 192 -9.33 10.68 -5.57
CA ARG A 192 -9.12 11.64 -6.67
C ARG A 192 -8.01 11.17 -7.60
N LEU A 193 -6.87 10.74 -7.05
CA LEU A 193 -5.77 10.22 -7.87
C LEU A 193 -6.18 9.03 -8.72
N ARG A 194 -6.89 8.05 -8.15
CA ARG A 194 -7.38 6.88 -8.92
C ARG A 194 -8.27 7.33 -10.08
N PHE A 195 -9.16 8.28 -9.82
CA PHE A 195 -10.05 8.81 -10.86
C PHE A 195 -9.27 9.54 -11.97
N ASP A 196 -8.29 10.37 -11.59
CA ASP A 196 -7.48 11.10 -12.55
C ASP A 196 -6.61 10.16 -13.39
N LEU A 197 -6.01 9.14 -12.77
CA LEU A 197 -5.25 8.10 -13.48
C LEU A 197 -6.14 7.29 -14.44
N MET A 198 -7.36 6.93 -14.04
CA MET A 198 -8.30 6.24 -14.93
C MET A 198 -8.68 7.10 -16.13
N ARG A 199 -8.93 8.40 -15.92
CA ARG A 199 -9.24 9.33 -17.02
C ARG A 199 -8.07 9.43 -17.98
N GLU A 200 -6.85 9.55 -17.47
CA GLU A 200 -5.64 9.66 -18.29
C GLU A 200 -5.39 8.36 -19.07
N THR A 201 -5.52 7.19 -18.45
CA THR A 201 -5.39 5.89 -19.10
C THR A 201 -6.44 5.73 -20.22
N ASN A 202 -7.70 6.10 -19.96
CA ASN A 202 -8.75 6.03 -20.96
C ASN A 202 -8.49 6.98 -22.14
N ARG A 203 -7.93 8.15 -21.88
CA ARG A 203 -7.53 9.10 -22.93
C ARG A 203 -6.43 8.52 -23.81
N ILE A 204 -5.37 7.97 -23.20
CA ILE A 204 -4.25 7.35 -23.91
C ILE A 204 -4.73 6.17 -24.74
N ASN A 205 -5.53 5.27 -24.17
CA ASN A 205 -6.07 4.12 -24.88
C ASN A 205 -6.95 4.53 -26.09
N LYS A 206 -7.71 5.61 -25.96
CA LYS A 206 -8.52 6.13 -27.08
C LYS A 206 -7.65 6.68 -28.19
N GLU A 207 -6.64 7.48 -27.86
CA GLU A 207 -5.69 8.04 -28.85
C GLU A 207 -4.89 6.93 -29.55
N GLU A 208 -4.45 5.90 -28.81
CA GLU A 208 -3.77 4.74 -29.39
C GLU A 208 -4.67 3.93 -30.30
N LEU A 209 -5.94 3.73 -29.95
CA LEU A 209 -6.91 3.03 -30.78
C LEU A 209 -7.18 3.81 -32.08
N GLU A 210 -7.42 5.12 -32.00
CA GLU A 210 -7.62 5.98 -33.17
C GLU A 210 -6.40 5.93 -34.12
N LEU A 211 -5.18 5.97 -33.58
CA LEU A 211 -3.95 5.82 -34.34
C LEU A 211 -3.82 4.45 -35.00
N PHE A 212 -4.19 3.38 -34.29
CA PHE A 212 -4.18 2.01 -34.81
C PHE A 212 -5.19 1.88 -35.98
N GLU A 213 -6.41 2.36 -35.79
CA GLU A 213 -7.45 2.35 -36.85
C GLU A 213 -7.00 3.11 -38.09
N TYR A 214 -6.37 4.26 -37.91
CA TYR A 214 -5.80 5.03 -39.02
C TYR A 214 -4.71 4.25 -39.77
N LYS A 215 -3.77 3.63 -39.05
CA LYS A 215 -2.70 2.82 -39.64
C LYS A 215 -3.26 1.60 -40.39
N LEU A 216 -4.26 0.96 -39.82
CA LEU A 216 -4.93 -0.19 -40.44
C LEU A 216 -5.65 0.23 -41.71
N ALA A 217 -6.39 1.34 -41.72
CA ALA A 217 -7.09 1.84 -42.88
C ALA A 217 -6.10 2.19 -44.03
N LYS A 218 -4.98 2.83 -43.70
CA LYS A 218 -3.91 3.13 -44.64
C LYS A 218 -3.33 1.87 -45.27
N TYR A 219 -2.99 0.86 -44.44
CA TYR A 219 -2.47 -0.42 -44.89
C TYR A 219 -3.45 -1.16 -45.84
N MET A 220 -4.74 -1.18 -45.47
CA MET A 220 -5.77 -1.78 -46.31
C MET A 220 -5.96 -1.05 -47.66
N TYR A 221 -5.79 0.26 -47.67
CA TYR A 221 -5.81 1.06 -48.91
C TYR A 221 -4.63 0.70 -49.83
N GLU A 222 -3.42 0.60 -49.26
CA GLU A 222 -2.21 0.23 -50.01
C GLU A 222 -2.34 -1.21 -50.58
N LEU A 223 -2.84 -2.17 -49.82
CA LEU A 223 -3.09 -3.54 -50.29
C LEU A 223 -4.08 -3.57 -51.49
N LYS A 224 -5.16 -2.78 -51.43
CA LYS A 224 -6.13 -2.69 -52.54
C LYS A 224 -5.52 -2.06 -53.77
N ALA A 225 -4.63 -1.07 -53.60
CA ALA A 225 -3.91 -0.44 -54.71
C ALA A 225 -2.96 -1.44 -55.40
N HIS A 226 -2.17 -2.21 -54.60
CA HIS A 226 -1.31 -3.25 -55.12
C HIS A 226 -2.10 -4.37 -55.86
N ALA A 227 -3.22 -4.81 -55.29
CA ALA A 227 -4.06 -5.83 -55.92
C ALA A 227 -4.65 -5.35 -57.26
N LYS A 228 -4.97 -4.05 -57.41
CA LYS A 228 -5.40 -3.47 -58.70
C LYS A 228 -4.25 -3.42 -59.69
N LEU A 229 -3.05 -3.05 -59.25
CA LEU A 229 -1.86 -2.97 -60.07
C LEU A 229 -1.51 -4.37 -60.68
N ASN A 230 -1.49 -5.38 -59.83
CA ASN A 230 -1.22 -6.78 -60.28
C ASN A 230 -2.25 -7.29 -61.27
N LYS A 231 -3.55 -6.97 -61.11
CA LYS A 231 -4.58 -7.31 -62.10
C LYS A 231 -4.40 -6.63 -63.47
N HIS A 232 -3.75 -5.45 -63.46
CA HIS A 232 -3.43 -4.75 -64.73
C HIS A 232 -2.20 -5.38 -65.41
N ILE A 233 -1.22 -5.82 -64.65
CA ILE A 233 -0.02 -6.50 -65.15
C ILE A 233 -0.43 -7.83 -65.80
N ASP A 234 -1.20 -8.66 -65.07
CA ASP A 234 -1.69 -9.95 -65.58
C ASP A 234 -2.54 -9.84 -66.85
N LYS A 235 -3.21 -8.70 -67.07
CA LYS A 235 -3.97 -8.41 -68.31
C LYS A 235 -3.11 -7.87 -69.44
N ALA A 236 -1.94 -7.36 -69.16
CA ALA A 236 -1.02 -6.86 -70.18
C ALA A 236 -0.06 -7.95 -70.70
N GLU A 237 0.09 -9.03 -69.95
CA GLU A 237 0.91 -10.18 -70.28
C GLU A 237 0.10 -11.31 -70.98
N ALA A 238 -1.23 -11.22 -71.06
CA ALA A 238 -2.15 -12.16 -71.71
C ALA A 238 -2.62 -11.61 -73.08
#